data_eb910608e539752d5729be09425d928b
#
_entry.id   eb910608e539752d5729be09425d928b
#
_cell.length_a   1.000
_cell.length_b   1.000
_cell.length_c   1.000
_cell.angle_alpha   90.00
_cell.angle_beta   90.00
_cell.angle_gamma   90.00
#
_symmetry.space_group_name_H-M   'P 1'
#
loop_
_entity.id
_entity.type
_entity.pdbx_description
1 polymer ?
#
loop_
_entity_poly.entity_id
_entity_poly.type
_entity_poly.pdbx_seq_one_letter_code
_entity_poly.pdbx_strand_id
1 'polypeptide(L)'
;MAVPSSGALSLNSIYNELDDNNYSGGTTNSNVSLTNLCTSGDPPDEDINTDNASGDRPDGSAPHQMSEFYSYDHDASGGGVSTNWTTEIADFTLTGGNDAEVVSAVKTVVVANGSGNTTFEVALASGGMPEAYLAVSDRGDPGADASASTTGGWTASTTTDPANVVTVNLGGGGTYYLRFKLVMPERAGTHISTFTATNNSVATTTALTAESTG
;
A
#
# COMPACT_ATOMS: atom_id res chain seq x y z
N MET A 1 12.92 22.41 -3.58
CA MET A 1 12.93 22.42 -5.08
C MET A 1 13.85 21.32 -5.54
N ALA A 2 13.33 20.37 -6.27
CA ALA A 2 14.04 19.16 -6.68
C ALA A 2 15.32 19.41 -7.50
N VAL A 3 16.25 18.48 -7.42
CA VAL A 3 17.45 18.43 -8.30
C VAL A 3 17.00 18.27 -9.76
N PRO A 4 17.62 18.95 -10.75
CA PRO A 4 17.25 18.77 -12.15
C PRO A 4 17.29 17.31 -12.60
N SER A 5 16.40 16.91 -13.51
CA SER A 5 16.36 15.55 -14.06
C SER A 5 17.45 15.24 -15.09
N SER A 6 18.22 16.25 -15.51
CA SER A 6 19.32 16.10 -16.46
C SER A 6 20.19 17.35 -16.50
N GLY A 7 21.36 17.24 -17.10
CA GLY A 7 22.28 18.37 -17.28
C GLY A 7 23.42 18.39 -16.27
N ALA A 8 24.05 19.54 -16.09
CA ALA A 8 25.14 19.68 -15.14
C ALA A 8 24.63 19.81 -13.72
N LEU A 9 25.18 19.02 -12.81
CA LEU A 9 24.91 19.08 -11.38
C LEU A 9 26.04 19.81 -10.64
N SER A 10 25.71 20.44 -9.54
CA SER A 10 26.67 21.08 -8.63
C SER A 10 26.63 20.34 -7.28
N LEU A 11 27.77 19.93 -6.79
CA LEU A 11 27.87 19.27 -5.49
C LEU A 11 27.33 20.14 -4.36
N ASN A 12 27.60 21.46 -4.43
CA ASN A 12 27.07 22.41 -3.44
C ASN A 12 25.56 22.59 -3.53
N SER A 13 24.99 22.52 -4.74
CA SER A 13 23.54 22.61 -4.90
C SER A 13 22.83 21.32 -4.42
N ILE A 14 23.46 20.16 -4.60
CA ILE A 14 22.95 18.90 -4.03
C ILE A 14 22.97 18.98 -2.49
N TYR A 15 24.07 19.52 -1.92
CA TYR A 15 24.12 19.78 -0.47
C TYR A 15 22.97 20.68 -0.02
N ASN A 16 22.75 21.82 -0.69
CA ASN A 16 21.65 22.72 -0.34
C ASN A 16 20.26 22.11 -0.49
N GLU A 17 20.10 21.16 -1.41
CA GLU A 17 18.84 20.41 -1.51
C GLU A 17 18.62 19.51 -0.30
N LEU A 18 19.66 18.83 0.17
CA LEU A 18 19.58 17.97 1.35
C LEU A 18 19.37 18.79 2.63
N ASP A 19 20.14 19.88 2.80
CA ASP A 19 20.20 20.66 4.04
C ASP A 19 19.00 21.63 4.17
N ASP A 20 18.64 22.33 3.11
CA ASP A 20 17.66 23.42 3.08
C ASP A 20 16.45 23.16 2.15
N ASN A 21 16.37 22.00 1.52
CA ASN A 21 15.42 21.72 0.45
C ASN A 21 15.42 22.79 -0.65
N ASN A 22 16.58 23.20 -1.08
CA ASN A 22 16.73 24.30 -2.02
C ASN A 22 17.94 24.14 -2.96
N TYR A 23 17.82 23.33 -4.00
CA TYR A 23 18.87 23.10 -4.99
C TYR A 23 19.45 24.39 -5.60
N SER A 24 18.63 25.41 -5.78
CA SER A 24 19.03 26.72 -6.31
C SER A 24 19.56 27.67 -5.24
N GLY A 25 19.68 27.23 -4.00
CA GLY A 25 20.20 28.02 -2.89
C GLY A 25 21.57 28.57 -3.14
N GLY A 26 21.79 29.80 -2.68
CA GLY A 26 23.06 30.52 -2.86
C GLY A 26 24.09 30.29 -1.76
N THR A 27 23.83 29.39 -0.81
CA THR A 27 24.75 29.10 0.29
C THR A 27 25.96 28.34 -0.24
N THR A 28 27.15 28.80 0.10
CA THR A 28 28.39 28.10 -0.27
C THR A 28 28.85 27.30 0.94
N ASN A 29 28.87 25.99 0.80
CA ASN A 29 29.29 25.07 1.84
C ASN A 29 30.74 24.63 1.64
N SER A 30 31.47 24.43 2.74
CA SER A 30 32.83 23.91 2.73
C SER A 30 32.85 22.46 3.15
N ASN A 31 33.81 21.72 2.62
CA ASN A 31 34.01 20.28 2.94
C ASN A 31 32.87 19.35 2.49
N VAL A 32 32.14 19.71 1.43
CA VAL A 32 31.10 18.84 0.86
C VAL A 32 31.73 17.58 0.29
N SER A 33 31.30 16.43 0.74
CA SER A 33 31.73 15.11 0.30
C SER A 33 30.62 14.39 -0.44
N LEU A 34 30.87 13.94 -1.66
CA LEU A 34 29.91 13.15 -2.41
C LEU A 34 29.53 11.85 -1.67
N THR A 35 30.52 11.22 -1.02
CA THR A 35 30.26 10.04 -0.20
C THR A 35 29.26 10.34 0.93
N ASN A 36 29.45 11.45 1.66
CA ASN A 36 28.52 11.83 2.72
C ASN A 36 27.12 12.10 2.17
N LEU A 37 27.01 12.83 1.07
CA LEU A 37 25.71 13.09 0.45
C LEU A 37 24.99 11.80 0.02
N CYS A 38 25.72 10.79 -0.47
CA CYS A 38 25.13 9.53 -0.91
C CYS A 38 24.84 8.54 0.24
N THR A 39 25.42 8.74 1.42
CA THR A 39 25.33 7.78 2.53
C THR A 39 24.74 8.37 3.81
N SER A 40 24.06 9.51 3.72
CA SER A 40 23.54 10.23 4.89
C SER A 40 24.63 10.54 5.93
N GLY A 41 25.79 10.98 5.45
CA GLY A 41 26.93 11.34 6.28
C GLY A 41 26.99 12.83 6.62
N ASP A 42 27.62 13.19 7.72
CA ASP A 42 27.80 14.58 8.17
C ASP A 42 29.07 15.21 7.54
N PRO A 43 29.00 16.44 6.99
CA PRO A 43 27.81 17.21 6.65
C PRO A 43 27.14 16.77 5.32
N PRO A 44 25.80 16.95 5.18
CA PRO A 44 24.88 17.75 5.98
C PRO A 44 24.22 17.11 7.17
N ASP A 45 24.46 15.88 7.55
CA ASP A 45 23.79 15.13 8.62
C ASP A 45 22.27 14.97 8.39
N GLU A 46 21.91 14.89 7.13
CA GLU A 46 20.52 14.67 6.70
C GLU A 46 20.38 13.32 6.02
N ASP A 47 19.33 12.60 6.37
CA ASP A 47 19.04 11.30 5.77
C ASP A 47 18.54 11.45 4.34
N ILE A 48 18.98 10.53 3.46
CA ILE A 48 18.41 10.44 2.11
C ILE A 48 16.91 10.16 2.21
N ASN A 49 16.10 11.06 1.62
CA ASN A 49 14.66 10.89 1.59
C ASN A 49 14.29 9.66 0.72
N THR A 50 13.83 8.60 1.39
CA THR A 50 13.48 7.33 0.76
C THR A 50 12.13 7.37 0.02
N ASP A 51 11.40 8.47 0.10
CA ASP A 51 10.16 8.68 -0.66
C ASP A 51 10.43 8.99 -2.14
N ASN A 52 11.66 9.36 -2.50
CA ASN A 52 12.07 9.41 -3.89
C ASN A 52 12.12 8.01 -4.51
N ALA A 53 11.83 7.91 -5.82
CA ALA A 53 11.99 6.65 -6.54
C ALA A 53 13.44 6.14 -6.43
N SER A 54 13.63 4.82 -6.43
CA SER A 54 14.98 4.23 -6.27
C SER A 54 15.97 4.62 -7.36
N GLY A 55 15.50 5.09 -8.51
CA GLY A 55 16.34 5.62 -9.61
C GLY A 55 16.61 7.11 -9.51
N ASP A 56 15.94 7.82 -8.61
CA ASP A 56 16.02 9.27 -8.41
C ASP A 56 16.65 9.61 -7.04
N ARG A 57 17.34 8.67 -6.44
CA ARG A 57 18.05 8.85 -5.17
C ARG A 57 19.30 7.98 -5.12
N PRO A 58 20.33 8.37 -4.33
CA PRO A 58 21.49 7.53 -4.08
C PRO A 58 21.11 6.18 -3.47
N ASP A 59 21.77 5.11 -3.90
CA ASP A 59 21.59 3.76 -3.36
C ASP A 59 22.50 3.45 -2.15
N GLY A 60 23.33 4.40 -1.76
CA GLY A 60 24.29 4.27 -0.65
C GLY A 60 25.50 3.40 -0.99
N SER A 61 25.65 2.90 -2.21
CA SER A 61 26.69 1.96 -2.62
C SER A 61 27.77 2.63 -3.50
N ALA A 62 29.04 2.30 -3.27
CA ALA A 62 30.11 2.77 -4.14
C ALA A 62 30.14 2.02 -5.49
N PRO A 63 30.51 2.69 -6.60
CA PRO A 63 31.03 4.06 -6.70
C PRO A 63 29.94 5.12 -6.70
N HIS A 64 30.02 6.09 -5.81
CA HIS A 64 29.05 7.19 -5.75
C HIS A 64 29.21 8.15 -6.92
N GLN A 65 28.08 8.62 -7.46
CA GLN A 65 28.01 9.53 -8.58
C GLN A 65 27.00 10.65 -8.34
N MET A 66 27.30 11.87 -8.76
CA MET A 66 26.33 12.97 -8.68
C MET A 66 25.05 12.69 -9.46
N SER A 67 25.13 11.87 -10.51
CA SER A 67 23.97 11.47 -11.32
C SER A 67 22.92 10.66 -10.55
N GLU A 68 23.26 10.10 -9.40
CA GLU A 68 22.32 9.42 -8.51
C GLU A 68 21.28 10.38 -7.89
N PHE A 69 21.58 11.70 -7.93
CA PHE A 69 20.67 12.73 -7.44
C PHE A 69 19.79 13.35 -8.54
N TYR A 70 19.83 12.89 -9.79
CA TYR A 70 18.89 13.42 -10.77
C TYR A 70 17.45 13.20 -10.33
N SER A 71 16.65 14.26 -10.42
CA SER A 71 15.24 14.27 -9.95
C SER A 71 15.03 14.12 -8.44
N TYR A 72 16.08 14.03 -7.64
CA TYR A 72 15.96 13.95 -6.18
C TYR A 72 15.28 15.19 -5.61
N ASP A 73 14.38 14.99 -4.70
CA ASP A 73 13.63 16.02 -4.00
C ASP A 73 13.63 15.71 -2.50
N HIS A 74 14.32 16.54 -1.69
CA HIS A 74 14.49 16.22 -0.27
C HIS A 74 13.18 16.29 0.50
N ASP A 75 12.25 17.14 0.11
CA ASP A 75 10.91 17.22 0.71
C ASP A 75 9.83 16.42 -0.04
N ALA A 76 10.24 15.53 -0.96
CA ALA A 76 9.29 14.64 -1.60
C ALA A 76 8.45 13.94 -0.52
N SER A 77 7.18 14.22 -0.52
CA SER A 77 6.22 13.55 0.36
C SER A 77 5.55 12.41 -0.41
N GLY A 78 6.04 11.19 -0.19
CA GLY A 78 5.43 10.00 -0.76
C GLY A 78 5.49 9.93 -2.30
N GLY A 79 6.47 10.60 -2.94
CA GLY A 79 6.73 10.53 -4.38
C GLY A 79 7.56 9.32 -4.81
N GLY A 80 8.01 8.49 -3.86
CA GLY A 80 8.54 7.17 -4.18
C GLY A 80 7.47 6.36 -4.88
N VAL A 81 7.79 5.80 -5.99
CA VAL A 81 6.98 4.98 -6.90
C VAL A 81 5.55 4.82 -6.41
N SER A 82 4.63 5.62 -6.93
CA SER A 82 3.25 5.63 -6.43
C SER A 82 2.71 4.20 -6.40
N THR A 83 2.29 3.75 -5.24
CA THR A 83 1.52 2.50 -5.13
C THR A 83 0.44 2.52 -6.19
N ASN A 84 0.39 1.48 -7.01
CA ASN A 84 -0.57 1.37 -8.08
C ASN A 84 -1.26 0.02 -8.03
N TRP A 85 -2.56 0.02 -7.82
CA TRP A 85 -3.39 -1.17 -7.94
C TRP A 85 -3.56 -1.51 -9.42
N THR A 86 -2.83 -2.53 -9.89
CA THR A 86 -2.86 -2.94 -11.30
C THR A 86 -3.92 -4.00 -11.59
N THR A 87 -4.44 -4.64 -10.55
CA THR A 87 -5.61 -5.51 -10.62
C THR A 87 -6.47 -5.22 -9.40
N GLU A 88 -7.71 -4.86 -9.66
CA GLU A 88 -8.72 -4.57 -8.65
C GLU A 88 -9.81 -5.64 -8.68
N ILE A 89 -10.51 -5.81 -7.56
CA ILE A 89 -11.69 -6.67 -7.51
C ILE A 89 -12.88 -5.85 -8.01
N ALA A 90 -13.51 -6.30 -9.08
CA ALA A 90 -14.79 -5.73 -9.50
C ALA A 90 -15.87 -6.00 -8.44
N ASP A 91 -16.89 -5.15 -8.38
CA ASP A 91 -18.07 -5.36 -7.56
C ASP A 91 -18.67 -6.74 -7.81
N PHE A 92 -19.08 -7.41 -6.75
CA PHE A 92 -19.63 -8.76 -6.86
C PHE A 92 -20.72 -9.03 -5.81
N THR A 93 -21.54 -10.02 -6.12
CA THR A 93 -22.66 -10.44 -5.28
C THR A 93 -22.45 -11.87 -4.77
N LEU A 94 -22.76 -12.10 -3.49
CA LEU A 94 -22.91 -13.42 -2.91
C LEU A 94 -24.39 -13.63 -2.57
N THR A 95 -24.94 -14.75 -3.00
CA THR A 95 -26.37 -15.08 -2.82
C THR A 95 -26.49 -16.34 -1.99
N GLY A 96 -27.41 -16.34 -1.01
CA GLY A 96 -27.66 -17.48 -0.16
C GLY A 96 -29.03 -17.42 0.52
N GLY A 97 -29.43 -18.53 1.13
CA GLY A 97 -30.60 -18.56 2.01
C GLY A 97 -30.37 -17.82 3.32
N ASN A 98 -31.43 -17.63 4.10
CA ASN A 98 -31.36 -17.01 5.43
C ASN A 98 -30.35 -17.75 6.32
N ASP A 99 -29.56 -17.02 7.08
CA ASP A 99 -28.51 -17.52 7.99
C ASP A 99 -27.44 -18.41 7.31
N ALA A 100 -27.43 -18.51 5.99
CA ALA A 100 -26.45 -19.31 5.29
C ALA A 100 -25.07 -18.65 5.30
N GLU A 101 -24.04 -19.42 5.58
CA GLU A 101 -22.66 -19.01 5.30
C GLU A 101 -22.36 -19.18 3.81
N VAL A 102 -21.95 -18.09 3.16
CA VAL A 102 -21.60 -18.10 1.74
C VAL A 102 -20.16 -17.63 1.58
N VAL A 103 -19.36 -18.42 0.89
CA VAL A 103 -17.95 -18.11 0.63
C VAL A 103 -17.77 -17.75 -0.84
N SER A 104 -17.05 -16.65 -1.10
CA SER A 104 -16.73 -16.23 -2.46
C SER A 104 -15.80 -17.23 -3.17
N ALA A 105 -15.80 -17.20 -4.50
CA ALA A 105 -14.61 -17.65 -5.24
C ALA A 105 -13.39 -16.81 -4.81
N VAL A 106 -12.18 -17.32 -5.07
CA VAL A 106 -10.97 -16.55 -4.84
C VAL A 106 -10.98 -15.28 -5.68
N LYS A 107 -10.65 -14.16 -5.04
CA LYS A 107 -10.47 -12.86 -5.67
C LYS A 107 -9.00 -12.49 -5.61
N THR A 108 -8.53 -11.71 -6.57
CA THR A 108 -7.13 -11.33 -6.65
C THR A 108 -7.02 -9.81 -6.77
N VAL A 109 -6.13 -9.22 -5.98
CA VAL A 109 -5.67 -7.85 -6.15
C VAL A 109 -4.17 -7.84 -6.38
N VAL A 110 -3.70 -6.94 -7.22
CA VAL A 110 -2.27 -6.77 -7.49
C VAL A 110 -1.90 -5.32 -7.29
N VAL A 111 -0.92 -5.08 -6.43
CA VAL A 111 -0.32 -3.77 -6.24
C VAL A 111 1.09 -3.77 -6.85
N ALA A 112 1.32 -2.88 -7.80
CA ALA A 112 2.65 -2.60 -8.31
C ALA A 112 3.29 -1.49 -7.46
N ASN A 113 4.61 -1.61 -7.24
CA ASN A 113 5.38 -0.61 -6.50
C ASN A 113 4.87 -0.33 -5.08
N GLY A 114 4.16 -1.28 -4.49
CA GLY A 114 3.74 -1.19 -3.09
C GLY A 114 4.95 -1.33 -2.16
N SER A 115 4.87 -0.71 -0.99
CA SER A 115 5.88 -0.81 0.06
C SER A 115 5.22 -0.88 1.44
N GLY A 116 5.94 -1.40 2.42
CA GLY A 116 5.44 -1.53 3.77
C GLY A 116 4.25 -2.49 3.90
N ASN A 117 3.32 -2.17 4.78
CA ASN A 117 2.15 -3.00 5.04
C ASN A 117 1.01 -2.70 4.08
N THR A 118 0.35 -3.76 3.60
CA THR A 118 -0.94 -3.65 2.93
C THR A 118 -2.05 -4.00 3.92
N THR A 119 -3.04 -3.13 4.04
CA THR A 119 -4.21 -3.33 4.90
C THR A 119 -5.42 -3.67 4.04
N PHE A 120 -6.16 -4.69 4.46
CA PHE A 120 -7.41 -5.12 3.85
C PHE A 120 -8.53 -4.97 4.86
N GLU A 121 -9.61 -4.35 4.47
CA GLU A 121 -10.73 -4.03 5.35
C GLU A 121 -12.07 -4.37 4.69
N VAL A 122 -12.99 -4.95 5.44
CA VAL A 122 -14.40 -5.08 5.06
C VAL A 122 -15.22 -4.28 6.05
N ALA A 123 -15.78 -3.17 5.58
CA ALA A 123 -16.72 -2.37 6.35
C ALA A 123 -18.15 -2.84 6.07
N LEU A 124 -18.84 -3.28 7.11
CA LEU A 124 -20.21 -3.76 7.01
C LEU A 124 -21.19 -2.61 6.74
N ALA A 125 -22.19 -2.88 5.90
CA ALA A 125 -23.29 -1.95 5.71
C ALA A 125 -24.09 -1.78 6.99
N SER A 126 -24.55 -0.56 7.24
CA SER A 126 -25.50 -0.30 8.31
C SER A 126 -26.84 -1.00 7.99
N GLY A 127 -27.27 -1.91 8.83
CA GLY A 127 -28.64 -2.42 8.80
C GLY A 127 -28.85 -3.86 8.39
N GLY A 128 -27.94 -4.78 8.68
CA GLY A 128 -28.41 -6.12 8.67
C GLY A 128 -27.53 -7.27 8.27
N MET A 129 -26.28 -7.08 7.95
CA MET A 129 -25.40 -8.23 7.78
C MET A 129 -24.83 -8.62 9.14
N PRO A 130 -25.16 -9.82 9.67
CA PRO A 130 -24.75 -10.17 11.03
C PRO A 130 -23.23 -10.39 11.12
N GLU A 131 -22.59 -10.94 10.09
CA GLU A 131 -21.15 -11.22 10.12
C GLU A 131 -20.53 -11.22 8.72
N ALA A 132 -19.31 -10.72 8.64
CA ALA A 132 -18.44 -10.87 7.48
C ALA A 132 -17.05 -11.33 7.92
N TYR A 133 -16.42 -12.12 7.09
CA TYR A 133 -15.09 -12.67 7.33
C TYR A 133 -14.23 -12.45 6.10
N LEU A 134 -12.96 -12.18 6.32
CA LEU A 134 -11.96 -11.98 5.27
C LEU A 134 -10.77 -12.91 5.50
N ALA A 135 -10.39 -13.65 4.47
CA ALA A 135 -9.13 -14.37 4.42
C ALA A 135 -8.25 -13.79 3.34
N VAL A 136 -6.98 -13.57 3.67
CA VAL A 136 -5.97 -13.00 2.75
C VAL A 136 -4.73 -13.87 2.76
N SER A 137 -4.14 -14.09 1.58
CA SER A 137 -2.87 -14.79 1.41
C SER A 137 -2.05 -14.11 0.31
N ASP A 138 -0.75 -14.02 0.50
CA ASP A 138 0.24 -13.61 -0.50
C ASP A 138 0.84 -14.79 -1.29
N ARG A 139 0.39 -16.02 -1.02
CA ARG A 139 0.98 -17.26 -1.57
C ARG A 139 0.03 -18.09 -2.41
N GLY A 140 -1.20 -17.66 -2.60
CA GLY A 140 -2.23 -18.38 -3.34
C GLY A 140 -3.58 -18.37 -2.63
N ASP A 141 -4.53 -19.13 -3.14
CA ASP A 141 -5.88 -19.24 -2.57
C ASP A 141 -5.83 -19.55 -1.07
N PRO A 142 -6.37 -18.68 -0.20
CA PRO A 142 -6.40 -18.92 1.25
C PRO A 142 -7.31 -20.09 1.66
N GLY A 143 -8.05 -20.68 0.71
CA GLY A 143 -8.98 -21.76 0.97
C GLY A 143 -10.37 -21.28 1.40
N ALA A 144 -11.33 -22.18 1.31
CA ALA A 144 -12.71 -21.93 1.77
C ALA A 144 -12.87 -22.16 3.28
N ASP A 145 -11.88 -22.74 3.93
CA ASP A 145 -11.84 -23.05 5.36
C ASP A 145 -10.79 -22.19 6.06
N ALA A 146 -11.14 -21.59 7.18
CA ALA A 146 -10.26 -20.76 8.01
C ALA A 146 -8.97 -21.48 8.42
N SER A 147 -9.02 -22.80 8.58
CA SER A 147 -7.87 -23.62 8.95
C SER A 147 -6.84 -23.77 7.84
N ALA A 148 -7.23 -23.54 6.59
CA ALA A 148 -6.37 -23.68 5.43
C ALA A 148 -5.60 -22.40 5.07
N SER A 149 -5.91 -21.27 5.70
CA SER A 149 -5.24 -20.00 5.43
C SER A 149 -3.84 -20.00 6.03
N THR A 150 -2.86 -19.72 5.22
CA THR A 150 -1.45 -19.60 5.65
C THR A 150 -1.07 -18.18 6.06
N THR A 151 -1.90 -17.20 5.71
CA THR A 151 -1.65 -15.79 6.02
C THR A 151 -2.98 -15.14 6.40
N GLY A 152 -3.06 -14.59 7.59
CA GLY A 152 -4.20 -13.87 8.10
C GLY A 152 -5.37 -14.73 8.61
N GLY A 153 -5.65 -15.89 8.04
CA GLY A 153 -6.82 -16.71 8.41
C GLY A 153 -8.15 -16.02 8.13
N TRP A 154 -9.24 -16.60 8.62
CA TRP A 154 -10.52 -15.92 8.64
C TRP A 154 -10.59 -14.99 9.85
N THR A 155 -10.73 -13.71 9.62
CA THR A 155 -10.95 -12.71 10.66
C THR A 155 -12.41 -12.28 10.62
N ALA A 156 -13.10 -12.37 11.75
CA ALA A 156 -14.50 -12.01 11.83
C ALA A 156 -14.71 -10.50 11.99
N SER A 157 -15.70 -9.97 11.29
CA SER A 157 -16.30 -8.67 11.58
C SER A 157 -17.78 -8.89 11.90
N THR A 158 -18.27 -8.23 12.94
CA THR A 158 -19.65 -8.32 13.38
C THR A 158 -20.36 -6.98 13.23
N THR A 159 -21.69 -6.96 13.40
CA THR A 159 -22.47 -5.72 13.36
C THR A 159 -22.09 -4.71 14.44
N THR A 160 -21.43 -5.15 15.51
CA THR A 160 -20.94 -4.29 16.60
C THR A 160 -19.52 -3.82 16.40
N ASP A 161 -18.78 -4.51 15.53
CA ASP A 161 -17.45 -4.11 15.05
C ASP A 161 -17.56 -3.88 13.55
N PRO A 162 -17.57 -2.63 13.07
CA PRO A 162 -17.88 -2.33 11.67
C PRO A 162 -16.79 -2.72 10.69
N ALA A 163 -15.62 -3.12 11.16
CA ALA A 163 -14.50 -3.39 10.28
C ALA A 163 -13.84 -4.73 10.59
N ASN A 164 -13.60 -5.49 9.53
CA ASN A 164 -12.73 -6.65 9.54
C ASN A 164 -11.41 -6.25 8.86
N VAL A 165 -10.33 -6.21 9.61
CA VAL A 165 -9.04 -5.70 9.14
C VAL A 165 -7.98 -6.79 9.22
N VAL A 166 -7.32 -7.04 8.09
CA VAL A 166 -6.14 -7.91 8.00
C VAL A 166 -4.97 -7.09 7.45
N THR A 167 -3.84 -7.14 8.13
CA THR A 167 -2.62 -6.45 7.69
C THR A 167 -1.58 -7.47 7.24
N VAL A 168 -1.04 -7.27 6.06
CA VAL A 168 0.00 -8.13 5.47
C VAL A 168 1.22 -7.29 5.13
N ASN A 169 2.42 -7.81 5.41
CA ASN A 169 3.66 -7.19 5.00
C ASN A 169 3.89 -7.44 3.51
N LEU A 170 4.16 -6.38 2.78
CA LEU A 170 4.49 -6.41 1.37
C LEU A 170 5.87 -5.81 1.15
N GLY A 171 6.79 -6.60 0.68
CA GLY A 171 8.13 -6.15 0.30
C GLY A 171 8.19 -5.64 -1.15
N GLY A 172 7.62 -4.48 -1.44
CA GLY A 172 7.48 -3.98 -2.80
C GLY A 172 6.10 -4.25 -3.39
N GLY A 173 5.97 -4.53 -4.68
CA GLY A 173 4.72 -4.95 -5.30
C GLY A 173 4.34 -6.39 -4.97
N GLY A 174 3.09 -6.77 -5.11
CA GLY A 174 2.66 -8.12 -4.82
C GLY A 174 1.25 -8.46 -5.29
N THR A 175 0.99 -9.75 -5.28
CA THR A 175 -0.32 -10.33 -5.58
C THR A 175 -0.91 -10.88 -4.31
N TYR A 176 -2.14 -10.48 -4.02
CA TYR A 176 -2.91 -10.99 -2.91
C TYR A 176 -4.13 -11.74 -3.39
N TYR A 177 -4.39 -12.86 -2.73
CA TYR A 177 -5.53 -13.73 -2.96
C TYR A 177 -6.46 -13.61 -1.77
N LEU A 178 -7.74 -13.34 -2.03
CA LEU A 178 -8.73 -13.06 -1.01
C LEU A 178 -9.96 -13.98 -1.16
N ARG A 179 -10.53 -14.35 -0.04
CA ARG A 179 -11.89 -14.89 0.02
C ARG A 179 -12.70 -14.14 1.05
N PHE A 180 -13.96 -13.95 0.72
CA PHE A 180 -14.95 -13.33 1.57
C PHE A 180 -15.95 -14.40 1.99
N LYS A 181 -16.26 -14.45 3.28
CA LYS A 181 -17.34 -15.26 3.80
C LYS A 181 -18.36 -14.33 4.47
N LEU A 182 -19.60 -14.47 4.09
CA LEU A 182 -20.70 -13.71 4.64
C LEU A 182 -21.70 -14.67 5.29
N VAL A 183 -22.22 -14.29 6.45
CA VAL A 183 -23.42 -14.88 7.01
C VAL A 183 -24.61 -14.07 6.48
N MET A 184 -25.50 -14.72 5.77
CA MET A 184 -26.67 -14.06 5.17
C MET A 184 -27.62 -13.59 6.27
N PRO A 185 -28.31 -12.44 6.06
CA PRO A 185 -29.32 -11.96 6.99
C PRO A 185 -30.48 -12.92 7.15
N GLU A 186 -31.14 -12.89 8.30
CA GLU A 186 -32.38 -13.68 8.58
C GLU A 186 -33.55 -13.31 7.64
N ARG A 187 -33.49 -12.19 6.96
CA ARG A 187 -34.54 -11.69 6.06
C ARG A 187 -34.04 -11.55 4.66
N ALA A 188 -34.92 -11.92 3.72
CA ALA A 188 -34.67 -11.65 2.30
C ALA A 188 -34.39 -10.17 2.07
N GLY A 189 -33.35 -9.88 1.29
CA GLY A 189 -32.92 -8.52 0.98
C GLY A 189 -31.52 -8.41 0.43
N THR A 190 -31.17 -7.21 0.06
CA THR A 190 -29.84 -6.86 -0.49
C THR A 190 -29.12 -5.96 0.50
N HIS A 191 -27.90 -6.33 0.85
CA HIS A 191 -27.02 -5.57 1.76
C HIS A 191 -25.69 -5.34 1.06
N ILE A 192 -25.18 -4.11 1.12
CA ILE A 192 -23.94 -3.73 0.46
C ILE A 192 -22.91 -3.36 1.52
N SER A 193 -21.78 -4.05 1.49
CA SER A 193 -20.60 -3.74 2.29
C SER A 193 -19.48 -3.22 1.39
N THR A 194 -18.51 -2.55 1.96
CA THR A 194 -17.35 -2.04 1.22
C THR A 194 -16.11 -2.80 1.62
N PHE A 195 -15.42 -3.36 0.66
CA PHE A 195 -14.05 -3.84 0.80
C PHE A 195 -13.10 -2.72 0.40
N THR A 196 -12.03 -2.55 1.16
CA THR A 196 -10.96 -1.60 0.87
C THR A 196 -9.61 -2.28 1.04
N ALA A 197 -8.74 -2.15 0.06
CA ALA A 197 -7.33 -2.49 0.19
C ALA A 197 -6.51 -1.20 0.13
N THR A 198 -5.58 -1.02 1.09
CA THR A 198 -4.77 0.19 1.21
C THR A 198 -3.30 -0.16 1.33
N ASN A 199 -2.45 0.47 0.51
CA ASN A 199 -1.00 0.44 0.64
C ASN A 199 -0.47 1.86 0.40
N ASN A 200 0.44 2.35 1.24
CA ASN A 200 0.98 3.72 1.16
C ASN A 200 -0.11 4.79 1.01
N SER A 201 -1.18 4.71 1.77
CA SER A 201 -2.33 5.62 1.70
C SER A 201 -3.07 5.64 0.36
N VAL A 202 -2.71 4.80 -0.59
CA VAL A 202 -3.45 4.59 -1.85
C VAL A 202 -4.39 3.42 -1.67
N ALA A 203 -5.66 3.63 -1.88
CA ALA A 203 -6.70 2.64 -1.68
C ALA A 203 -7.39 2.24 -3.00
N THR A 204 -7.84 0.98 -3.06
CA THR A 204 -8.85 0.51 -4.00
C THR A 204 -10.06 0.00 -3.23
N THR A 205 -11.26 0.20 -3.76
CA THR A 205 -12.52 -0.16 -3.10
C THR A 205 -13.40 -1.00 -4.02
N THR A 206 -14.18 -1.90 -3.40
CA THR A 206 -15.11 -2.79 -4.11
C THR A 206 -16.40 -2.89 -3.32
N ALA A 207 -17.53 -2.84 -4.00
CA ALA A 207 -18.82 -3.14 -3.41
C ALA A 207 -19.02 -4.66 -3.31
N LEU A 208 -19.28 -5.13 -2.09
CA LEU A 208 -19.61 -6.52 -1.78
C LEU A 208 -21.09 -6.60 -1.44
N THR A 209 -21.88 -7.16 -2.34
CA THR A 209 -23.33 -7.30 -2.19
C THR A 209 -23.66 -8.68 -1.63
N ALA A 210 -24.47 -8.72 -0.58
CA ALA A 210 -25.11 -9.93 -0.07
C ALA A 210 -26.58 -9.93 -0.47
N GLU A 211 -27.03 -11.01 -1.11
CA GLU A 211 -28.45 -11.22 -1.44
C GLU A 211 -28.97 -12.43 -0.66
N SER A 212 -29.85 -12.18 0.31
CA SER A 212 -30.60 -13.23 0.97
C SER A 212 -31.89 -13.52 0.24
N THR A 213 -32.10 -14.79 -0.11
CA THR A 213 -33.25 -15.23 -0.94
C THR A 213 -34.46 -15.68 -0.14
N GLY A 214 -34.39 -15.68 1.20
CA GLY A 214 -35.51 -16.10 2.07
C GLY A 214 -35.62 -17.61 2.23
#